data_c98655a28e83653c787f590cac5291f6
#
_entry.id   c98655a28e83653c787f590cac5291f6
#
_cell.length_a   1.000
_cell.length_b   1.000
_cell.length_c   1.000
_cell.angle_alpha   90.00
_cell.angle_beta   90.00
_cell.angle_gamma   90.00
#
_symmetry.space_group_name_H-M   'P 1'
#
loop_
_entity.id
_entity.type
_entity.pdbx_description
1 polymer ?
#
loop_
_entity_poly.entity_id
_entity_poly.type
_entity_poly.pdbx_seq_one_letter_code
_entity_poly.pdbx_strand_id
1 'polypeptide(L)'
;ILSNSSLVPKDYRCFIPTKEYGKLQYDNQGNVIGENNPNATANCLIALNMANRMGYDPLMIMQNLYIIEGRPAWSSQFIIAAINACGKFSPLRFEIVKHGMTDVEYTVTQGYGKNKTSENVKTQVENVSCVAWAIEKATGERIESAKIDMVMAIKEGWYQKNGSKWQAMPDQMLRYRAAAFFGRIYAPEILMGIYAADEIRDFVDVTPEPVQQPVAQMQQQIPCYDIKPLLSQIEAITTLEQVRPLGEHIKELSENPNVNLCGDDLPTLRNALTAKRDVIKAQLESVKADSVVEAEPVANDEPNIE
;
A
#
# COMPACT_ATOMS: atom_id res chain seq x y z
N ILE A 1 13.04 5.63 9.36
CA ILE A 1 14.07 5.06 10.25
C ILE A 1 13.94 3.53 10.31
N LEU A 2 12.75 2.97 10.64
CA LEU A 2 12.56 1.52 10.75
C LEU A 2 12.88 0.77 9.46
N SER A 3 12.46 1.28 8.31
CA SER A 3 12.69 0.66 7.00
C SER A 3 14.17 0.56 6.58
N ASN A 4 15.05 1.28 7.26
CA ASN A 4 16.51 1.20 7.05
C ASN A 4 17.20 0.32 8.12
N SER A 5 16.45 -0.26 9.05
CA SER A 5 16.98 -1.06 10.14
C SER A 5 17.17 -2.53 9.73
N SER A 6 18.26 -3.13 10.14
CA SER A 6 18.49 -4.57 10.01
C SER A 6 17.64 -5.41 10.98
N LEU A 7 17.00 -4.79 11.97
CA LEU A 7 16.16 -5.45 12.96
C LEU A 7 14.77 -5.82 12.42
N VAL A 8 14.32 -5.19 11.33
CA VAL A 8 13.04 -5.53 10.72
C VAL A 8 13.20 -6.59 9.63
N PRO A 9 12.19 -7.43 9.38
CA PRO A 9 12.18 -8.40 8.28
C PRO A 9 12.34 -7.72 6.91
N LYS A 10 12.77 -8.51 5.90
CA LYS A 10 13.07 -8.00 4.55
C LYS A 10 11.92 -7.21 3.92
N ASP A 11 10.67 -7.62 4.16
CA ASP A 11 9.48 -6.99 3.57
C ASP A 11 9.26 -5.54 4.05
N TYR A 12 9.92 -5.17 5.15
CA TYR A 12 9.89 -3.84 5.76
C TYR A 12 11.14 -3.01 5.48
N ARG A 13 12.16 -3.56 4.79
CA ARG A 13 13.42 -2.85 4.48
C ARG A 13 13.33 -2.18 3.13
N CYS A 14 13.74 -0.92 3.05
CA CYS A 14 13.87 -0.17 1.80
C CYS A 14 14.90 -0.78 0.86
N PHE A 15 15.97 -1.37 1.43
CA PHE A 15 17.03 -2.01 0.67
C PHE A 15 17.24 -3.43 1.18
N ILE A 16 17.17 -4.40 0.26
CA ILE A 16 17.36 -5.83 0.54
C ILE A 16 18.69 -6.25 -0.05
N PRO A 17 19.75 -6.46 0.78
CA PRO A 17 21.04 -6.86 0.26
C PRO A 17 21.00 -8.27 -0.33
N THR A 18 21.60 -8.43 -1.50
CA THR A 18 21.80 -9.74 -2.13
C THR A 18 22.85 -10.54 -1.38
N LYS A 19 22.56 -11.81 -1.14
CA LYS A 19 23.49 -12.74 -0.49
C LYS A 19 23.69 -13.96 -1.34
N GLU A 20 24.95 -14.36 -1.49
CA GLU A 20 25.31 -15.62 -2.11
C GLU A 20 26.08 -16.48 -1.08
N TYR A 21 25.63 -17.72 -0.88
CA TYR A 21 26.15 -18.62 0.18
C TYR A 21 26.19 -17.96 1.59
N GLY A 22 25.21 -17.08 1.86
CA GLY A 22 25.10 -16.37 3.16
C GLY A 22 26.00 -15.14 3.31
N LYS A 23 26.85 -14.82 2.30
CA LYS A 23 27.73 -13.65 2.29
C LYS A 23 27.13 -12.52 1.46
N LEU A 24 27.32 -11.28 1.91
CA LEU A 24 26.93 -10.09 1.14
C LEU A 24 27.73 -10.03 -0.15
N GLN A 25 27.04 -9.68 -1.24
CA GLN A 25 27.69 -9.39 -2.51
C GLN A 25 28.03 -7.91 -2.61
N TYR A 26 29.15 -7.61 -3.25
CA TYR A 26 29.66 -6.27 -3.47
C TYR A 26 29.91 -6.02 -4.95
N ASP A 27 29.65 -4.80 -5.39
CA ASP A 27 30.03 -4.35 -6.74
C ASP A 27 31.54 -4.10 -6.87
N ASN A 28 32.00 -3.74 -8.07
CA ASN A 28 33.41 -3.43 -8.34
C ASN A 28 33.90 -2.18 -7.61
N GLN A 29 33.01 -1.40 -6.99
CA GLN A 29 33.30 -0.17 -6.22
C GLN A 29 33.26 -0.43 -4.70
N GLY A 30 32.95 -1.66 -4.27
CA GLY A 30 32.85 -2.04 -2.85
C GLY A 30 31.48 -1.72 -2.20
N ASN A 31 30.44 -1.35 -2.97
CA ASN A 31 29.11 -1.15 -2.44
C ASN A 31 28.34 -2.47 -2.36
N VAL A 32 27.48 -2.61 -1.36
CA VAL A 32 26.62 -3.79 -1.22
C VAL A 32 25.60 -3.84 -2.35
N ILE A 33 25.58 -4.92 -3.11
CA ILE A 33 24.57 -5.19 -4.14
C ILE A 33 23.26 -5.58 -3.47
N GLY A 34 22.14 -5.05 -3.95
CA GLY A 34 20.82 -5.37 -3.43
C GLY A 34 19.70 -4.74 -4.24
N GLU A 35 18.49 -5.03 -3.84
CA GLU A 35 17.28 -4.54 -4.49
C GLU A 35 16.57 -3.52 -3.62
N ASN A 36 16.03 -2.47 -4.24
CA ASN A 36 15.16 -1.53 -3.56
C ASN A 36 13.74 -2.11 -3.45
N ASN A 37 13.18 -2.03 -2.25
CA ASN A 37 11.79 -2.42 -1.99
C ASN A 37 10.91 -1.16 -1.91
N PRO A 38 10.14 -0.86 -2.95
CA PRO A 38 9.28 0.32 -2.99
C PRO A 38 8.15 0.27 -1.96
N ASN A 39 7.76 -0.94 -1.53
CA ASN A 39 6.66 -1.16 -0.60
C ASN A 39 7.08 -1.08 0.88
N ALA A 40 8.37 -0.99 1.19
CA ALA A 40 8.88 -1.05 2.56
C ALA A 40 8.25 -0.01 3.49
N THR A 41 8.13 1.22 3.03
CA THR A 41 7.53 2.31 3.82
C THR A 41 6.04 2.08 4.07
N ALA A 42 5.30 1.63 3.06
CA ALA A 42 3.88 1.29 3.19
C ALA A 42 3.68 0.11 4.16
N ASN A 43 4.50 -0.93 4.04
CA ASN A 43 4.47 -2.08 4.94
C ASN A 43 4.78 -1.67 6.38
N CYS A 44 5.78 -0.83 6.60
CA CYS A 44 6.08 -0.26 7.92
C CYS A 44 4.89 0.52 8.49
N LEU A 45 4.22 1.32 7.68
CA LEU A 45 3.05 2.10 8.12
C LEU A 45 1.89 1.20 8.53
N ILE A 46 1.63 0.13 7.76
CA ILE A 46 0.62 -0.89 8.11
C ILE A 46 0.96 -1.52 9.46
N ALA A 47 2.19 -1.99 9.64
CA ALA A 47 2.62 -2.63 10.88
C ALA A 47 2.57 -1.67 12.08
N LEU A 48 2.94 -0.39 11.91
CA LEU A 48 2.83 0.64 12.95
C LEU A 48 1.36 0.90 13.33
N ASN A 49 0.47 0.97 12.34
CA ASN A 49 -0.96 1.13 12.59
C ASN A 49 -1.52 -0.06 13.39
N MET A 50 -1.17 -1.30 13.00
CA MET A 50 -1.54 -2.50 13.72
C MET A 50 -1.02 -2.48 15.18
N ALA A 51 0.27 -2.14 15.36
CA ALA A 51 0.90 -2.04 16.67
C ALA A 51 0.16 -1.05 17.58
N ASN A 52 -0.15 0.14 17.06
CA ASN A 52 -0.88 1.17 17.79
C ASN A 52 -2.30 0.72 18.18
N ARG A 53 -3.04 0.08 17.26
CA ARG A 53 -4.40 -0.42 17.51
C ARG A 53 -4.44 -1.56 18.52
N MET A 54 -3.43 -2.42 18.53
CA MET A 54 -3.34 -3.57 19.42
C MET A 54 -2.63 -3.27 20.74
N GLY A 55 -1.96 -2.11 20.87
CA GLY A 55 -1.16 -1.76 22.03
C GLY A 55 0.12 -2.59 22.17
N TYR A 56 0.67 -3.11 21.05
CA TYR A 56 1.89 -3.90 21.02
C TYR A 56 3.09 -3.11 20.52
N ASP A 57 4.28 -3.61 20.81
CA ASP A 57 5.53 -3.05 20.27
C ASP A 57 5.60 -3.19 18.75
N PRO A 58 5.94 -2.13 18.01
CA PRO A 58 6.02 -2.15 16.55
C PRO A 58 6.98 -3.21 15.97
N LEU A 59 8.12 -3.43 16.61
CA LEU A 59 9.08 -4.43 16.12
C LEU A 59 8.54 -5.84 16.32
N MET A 60 7.84 -6.09 17.42
CA MET A 60 7.17 -7.37 17.66
C MET A 60 6.12 -7.64 16.59
N ILE A 61 5.33 -6.63 16.23
CA ILE A 61 4.35 -6.76 15.13
C ILE A 61 5.08 -7.05 13.81
N MET A 62 6.08 -6.28 13.43
CA MET A 62 6.84 -6.49 12.18
C MET A 62 7.47 -7.88 12.09
N GLN A 63 7.93 -8.45 13.21
CA GLN A 63 8.50 -9.79 13.24
C GLN A 63 7.45 -10.90 13.08
N ASN A 64 6.19 -10.62 13.34
CA ASN A 64 5.10 -11.60 13.32
C ASN A 64 4.04 -11.35 12.24
N LEU A 65 4.09 -10.22 11.55
CA LEU A 65 3.21 -9.86 10.44
C LEU A 65 3.96 -10.04 9.12
N TYR A 66 3.60 -11.06 8.37
CA TYR A 66 4.15 -11.34 7.03
C TYR A 66 3.32 -10.64 5.96
N ILE A 67 3.98 -10.23 4.90
CA ILE A 67 3.29 -9.73 3.70
C ILE A 67 3.41 -10.81 2.62
N ILE A 68 2.33 -11.51 2.34
CA ILE A 68 2.27 -12.61 1.37
C ILE A 68 1.37 -12.16 0.24
N GLU A 69 1.92 -12.02 -0.98
CA GLU A 69 1.18 -11.55 -2.16
C GLU A 69 0.39 -10.26 -1.91
N GLY A 70 1.01 -9.31 -1.21
CA GLY A 70 0.42 -8.03 -0.84
C GLY A 70 -0.61 -8.08 0.29
N ARG A 71 -0.86 -9.25 0.89
CA ARG A 71 -1.79 -9.43 2.01
C ARG A 71 -1.05 -9.57 3.33
N PRO A 72 -1.44 -8.86 4.39
CA PRO A 72 -0.90 -9.08 5.72
C PRO A 72 -1.36 -10.44 6.27
N ALA A 73 -0.47 -11.12 6.97
CA ALA A 73 -0.72 -12.43 7.55
C ALA A 73 -0.01 -12.60 8.89
N TRP A 74 -0.71 -13.08 9.91
CA TRP A 74 -0.09 -13.35 11.21
C TRP A 74 0.71 -14.65 11.23
N SER A 75 1.81 -14.66 11.96
CA SER A 75 2.43 -15.93 12.35
C SER A 75 1.46 -16.73 13.25
N SER A 76 1.40 -18.05 13.07
CA SER A 76 0.55 -18.91 13.90
C SER A 76 0.93 -18.86 15.39
N GLN A 77 2.20 -18.61 15.69
CA GLN A 77 2.70 -18.40 17.05
C GLN A 77 2.15 -17.12 17.66
N PHE A 78 2.09 -16.03 16.89
CA PHE A 78 1.52 -14.76 17.34
C PHE A 78 0.03 -14.90 17.62
N ILE A 79 -0.72 -15.63 16.80
CA ILE A 79 -2.15 -15.89 17.02
C ILE A 79 -2.36 -16.52 18.39
N ILE A 80 -1.60 -17.58 18.71
CA ILE A 80 -1.68 -18.25 20.02
C ILE A 80 -1.32 -17.27 21.15
N ALA A 81 -0.24 -16.50 20.99
CA ALA A 81 0.19 -15.54 21.99
C ALA A 81 -0.85 -14.43 22.22
N ALA A 82 -1.43 -13.90 21.16
CA ALA A 82 -2.45 -12.85 21.22
C ALA A 82 -3.74 -13.34 21.90
N ILE A 83 -4.21 -14.56 21.58
CA ILE A 83 -5.35 -15.20 22.26
C ILE A 83 -5.06 -15.38 23.76
N ASN A 84 -3.87 -15.87 24.11
CA ASN A 84 -3.50 -16.08 25.51
C ASN A 84 -3.35 -14.76 26.28
N ALA A 85 -2.93 -13.68 25.62
CA ALA A 85 -2.71 -12.37 26.23
C ALA A 85 -3.98 -11.52 26.35
N CYS A 86 -5.04 -11.84 25.57
CA CYS A 86 -6.24 -10.98 25.48
C CYS A 86 -7.06 -10.86 26.77
N GLY A 87 -6.82 -11.72 27.73
CA GLY A 87 -7.51 -11.70 29.01
C GLY A 87 -8.92 -12.29 29.03
N LYS A 88 -9.54 -12.55 27.87
CA LYS A 88 -10.91 -13.10 27.76
C LYS A 88 -11.00 -14.60 28.10
N PHE A 89 -9.92 -15.34 27.79
CA PHE A 89 -9.88 -16.81 27.90
C PHE A 89 -8.80 -17.27 28.88
N SER A 90 -8.91 -18.52 29.33
CA SER A 90 -7.78 -19.25 29.86
C SER A 90 -6.72 -19.46 28.79
N PRO A 91 -5.49 -19.85 29.14
CA PRO A 91 -4.51 -20.22 28.12
C PRO A 91 -5.05 -21.30 27.19
N LEU A 92 -4.86 -21.10 25.87
CA LEU A 92 -5.33 -22.03 24.85
C LEU A 92 -4.70 -23.42 25.06
N ARG A 93 -5.53 -24.45 24.98
CA ARG A 93 -5.16 -25.85 25.12
C ARG A 93 -5.50 -26.59 23.84
N PHE A 94 -4.84 -27.74 23.64
CA PHE A 94 -5.00 -28.55 22.44
C PHE A 94 -5.26 -29.99 22.84
N GLU A 95 -6.34 -30.53 22.31
CA GLU A 95 -6.70 -31.93 22.47
C GLU A 95 -6.39 -32.66 21.16
N ILE A 96 -5.49 -33.63 21.21
CA ILE A 96 -5.05 -34.39 20.04
C ILE A 96 -5.54 -35.84 20.22
N VAL A 97 -6.22 -36.33 19.17
CA VAL A 97 -6.76 -37.69 19.14
C VAL A 97 -6.23 -38.41 17.90
N LYS A 98 -5.69 -39.62 18.11
CA LYS A 98 -5.25 -40.51 17.04
C LYS A 98 -6.38 -41.49 16.68
N HIS A 99 -6.71 -41.54 15.38
CA HIS A 99 -7.80 -42.35 14.85
C HIS A 99 -7.30 -43.62 14.11
N GLY A 100 -5.96 -43.78 14.00
CA GLY A 100 -5.34 -44.84 13.22
C GLY A 100 -5.20 -44.54 11.74
N MET A 101 -4.80 -45.55 10.97
CA MET A 101 -4.59 -45.41 9.52
C MET A 101 -5.92 -45.26 8.80
N THR A 102 -5.99 -44.27 7.90
CA THR A 102 -7.20 -43.97 7.14
C THR A 102 -6.83 -43.76 5.67
N ASP A 103 -7.61 -44.39 4.78
CA ASP A 103 -7.49 -44.17 3.34
C ASP A 103 -8.20 -42.86 2.95
N VAL A 104 -7.52 -41.99 2.25
CA VAL A 104 -8.06 -40.70 1.81
C VAL A 104 -7.96 -40.60 0.30
N GLU A 105 -9.08 -40.33 -0.33
CA GLU A 105 -9.14 -39.99 -1.76
C GLU A 105 -9.17 -38.47 -1.92
N TYR A 106 -8.36 -37.94 -2.83
CA TYR A 106 -8.32 -36.55 -3.18
C TYR A 106 -7.97 -36.35 -4.64
N THR A 107 -8.31 -35.18 -5.17
CA THR A 107 -8.04 -34.84 -6.58
C THR A 107 -6.80 -33.98 -6.67
N VAL A 108 -5.82 -34.42 -7.47
CA VAL A 108 -4.65 -33.61 -7.84
C VAL A 108 -4.92 -32.99 -9.20
N THR A 109 -4.79 -31.68 -9.27
CA THR A 109 -4.92 -30.96 -10.52
C THR A 109 -3.55 -30.46 -10.96
N GLN A 110 -3.12 -30.85 -12.16
CA GLN A 110 -1.84 -30.46 -12.76
C GLN A 110 -2.08 -29.68 -14.06
N GLY A 111 -1.18 -28.73 -14.38
CA GLY A 111 -1.23 -27.94 -15.60
C GLY A 111 -1.93 -26.58 -15.43
N TYR A 112 -1.82 -25.74 -16.47
CA TYR A 112 -2.37 -24.39 -16.52
C TYR A 112 -3.39 -24.22 -17.65
N GLY A 113 -4.42 -23.45 -17.43
CA GLY A 113 -5.40 -23.07 -18.44
C GLY A 113 -6.13 -24.28 -19.03
N LYS A 114 -6.14 -24.40 -20.38
CA LYS A 114 -6.85 -25.46 -21.11
C LYS A 114 -6.20 -26.85 -20.99
N ASN A 115 -4.95 -26.93 -20.50
CA ASN A 115 -4.20 -28.18 -20.32
C ASN A 115 -4.27 -28.68 -18.86
N LYS A 116 -5.30 -28.31 -18.13
CA LYS A 116 -5.53 -28.72 -16.76
C LYS A 116 -6.04 -30.16 -16.74
N THR A 117 -5.28 -31.09 -16.15
CA THR A 117 -5.68 -32.46 -15.93
C THR A 117 -5.93 -32.70 -14.44
N SER A 118 -6.97 -33.43 -14.13
CA SER A 118 -7.34 -33.78 -12.74
C SER A 118 -7.30 -35.30 -12.62
N GLU A 119 -6.58 -35.80 -11.62
CA GLU A 119 -6.43 -37.22 -11.32
C GLU A 119 -6.84 -37.47 -9.86
N ASN A 120 -7.62 -38.54 -9.62
CA ASN A 120 -7.96 -38.95 -8.29
C ASN A 120 -6.87 -39.88 -7.73
N VAL A 121 -6.28 -39.47 -6.63
CA VAL A 121 -5.20 -40.19 -5.94
C VAL A 121 -5.72 -40.71 -4.60
N LYS A 122 -5.35 -41.95 -4.26
CA LYS A 122 -5.57 -42.51 -2.95
C LYS A 122 -4.28 -42.51 -2.16
N THR A 123 -4.34 -42.07 -0.93
CA THR A 123 -3.21 -42.15 0.01
C THR A 123 -3.66 -42.67 1.36
N GLN A 124 -2.76 -43.36 2.05
CA GLN A 124 -3.01 -43.81 3.42
C GLN A 124 -2.23 -42.90 4.38
N VAL A 125 -2.89 -42.40 5.41
CA VAL A 125 -2.32 -41.54 6.43
C VAL A 125 -2.74 -41.92 7.82
N GLU A 126 -1.85 -41.75 8.82
CA GLU A 126 -2.26 -41.79 10.21
C GLU A 126 -3.16 -40.59 10.47
N ASN A 127 -4.47 -40.84 10.63
CA ASN A 127 -5.41 -39.76 10.86
C ASN A 127 -5.33 -39.34 12.33
N VAL A 128 -4.83 -38.09 12.50
CA VAL A 128 -4.74 -37.44 13.80
C VAL A 128 -5.60 -36.18 13.73
N SER A 129 -6.41 -35.94 14.75
CA SER A 129 -7.20 -34.71 14.85
C SER A 129 -6.75 -33.86 16.03
N CYS A 130 -7.00 -32.54 15.88
CA CYS A 130 -6.75 -31.56 16.92
C CYS A 130 -7.94 -30.62 17.08
N VAL A 131 -8.28 -30.31 18.33
CA VAL A 131 -9.23 -29.27 18.73
C VAL A 131 -8.48 -28.30 19.64
N ALA A 132 -8.55 -27.02 19.34
CA ALA A 132 -8.10 -25.99 20.26
C ALA A 132 -9.27 -25.60 21.17
N TRP A 133 -9.02 -25.47 22.48
CA TRP A 133 -10.05 -25.09 23.43
C TRP A 133 -9.51 -24.16 24.52
N ALA A 134 -10.41 -23.38 25.10
CA ALA A 134 -10.13 -22.54 26.24
C ALA A 134 -11.41 -22.40 27.11
N ILE A 135 -11.24 -21.93 28.34
CA ILE A 135 -12.36 -21.54 29.20
C ILE A 135 -12.60 -20.04 28.99
N GLU A 136 -13.80 -19.68 28.60
CA GLU A 136 -14.21 -18.27 28.56
C GLU A 136 -14.36 -17.74 29.98
N LYS A 137 -13.61 -16.70 30.34
CA LYS A 137 -13.59 -16.25 31.75
C LYS A 137 -14.89 -15.58 32.20
N ALA A 138 -15.66 -15.03 31.25
CA ALA A 138 -16.92 -14.35 31.55
C ALA A 138 -18.04 -15.33 31.93
N THR A 139 -18.09 -16.48 31.25
CA THR A 139 -19.16 -17.49 31.43
C THR A 139 -18.70 -18.72 32.21
N GLY A 140 -17.41 -19.00 32.24
CA GLY A 140 -16.85 -20.23 32.77
C GLY A 140 -17.01 -21.43 31.82
N GLU A 141 -17.52 -21.20 30.61
CA GLU A 141 -17.77 -22.28 29.66
C GLU A 141 -16.50 -22.67 28.90
N ARG A 142 -16.39 -23.97 28.58
CA ARG A 142 -15.38 -24.46 27.66
C ARG A 142 -15.86 -24.23 26.24
N ILE A 143 -15.08 -23.42 25.47
CA ILE A 143 -15.30 -23.16 24.06
C ILE A 143 -14.22 -23.84 23.22
N GLU A 144 -14.58 -24.32 22.03
CA GLU A 144 -13.74 -25.16 21.20
C GLU A 144 -13.71 -24.68 19.73
N SER A 145 -12.57 -24.90 19.09
CA SER A 145 -12.47 -24.72 17.63
C SER A 145 -13.20 -25.85 16.90
N ALA A 146 -13.41 -25.69 15.60
CA ALA A 146 -13.69 -26.82 14.74
C ALA A 146 -12.56 -27.86 14.83
N LYS A 147 -12.92 -29.13 14.69
CA LYS A 147 -11.95 -30.23 14.64
C LYS A 147 -11.16 -30.15 13.31
N ILE A 148 -9.85 -30.11 13.42
CA ILE A 148 -8.92 -30.17 12.28
C ILE A 148 -8.29 -31.56 12.30
N ASP A 149 -8.22 -32.22 11.16
CA ASP A 149 -7.60 -33.55 11.05
C ASP A 149 -6.76 -33.71 9.77
N MET A 150 -6.00 -34.80 9.68
CA MET A 150 -5.14 -35.09 8.55
C MET A 150 -5.93 -35.34 7.26
N VAL A 151 -7.14 -35.87 7.35
CA VAL A 151 -8.04 -36.05 6.21
C VAL A 151 -8.40 -34.71 5.62
N MET A 152 -8.74 -33.71 6.47
CA MET A 152 -8.98 -32.33 6.03
C MET A 152 -7.73 -31.75 5.38
N ALA A 153 -6.55 -31.90 5.99
CA ALA A 153 -5.29 -31.37 5.45
C ALA A 153 -4.97 -31.92 4.06
N ILE A 154 -5.31 -33.17 3.78
CA ILE A 154 -5.15 -33.80 2.47
C ILE A 154 -6.19 -33.27 1.48
N LYS A 155 -7.46 -33.22 1.85
CA LYS A 155 -8.56 -32.77 0.98
C LYS A 155 -8.44 -31.30 0.59
N GLU A 156 -7.96 -30.48 1.49
CA GLU A 156 -7.68 -29.05 1.28
C GLU A 156 -6.34 -28.79 0.56
N GLY A 157 -5.58 -29.84 0.24
CA GLY A 157 -4.31 -29.71 -0.50
C GLY A 157 -3.13 -29.20 0.33
N TRP A 158 -3.26 -29.06 1.65
CA TRP A 158 -2.16 -28.57 2.51
C TRP A 158 -1.02 -29.56 2.64
N TYR A 159 -1.35 -30.84 2.65
CA TYR A 159 -0.40 -31.94 2.80
C TYR A 159 0.50 -32.15 1.59
N GLN A 160 -0.03 -31.98 0.38
CA GLN A 160 0.63 -32.34 -0.87
C GLN A 160 1.58 -31.27 -1.39
N LYS A 161 1.57 -30.06 -0.84
CA LYS A 161 2.42 -28.96 -1.29
C LYS A 161 3.89 -29.31 -1.16
N ASN A 162 4.67 -28.87 -2.14
CA ASN A 162 6.12 -29.03 -2.09
C ASN A 162 6.70 -28.36 -0.83
N GLY A 163 7.44 -29.10 -0.03
CA GLY A 163 7.99 -28.65 1.24
C GLY A 163 6.96 -28.45 2.36
N SER A 164 5.80 -29.08 2.24
CA SER A 164 4.73 -28.99 3.24
C SER A 164 5.18 -29.45 4.62
N LYS A 165 4.97 -28.62 5.62
CA LYS A 165 5.23 -28.93 7.03
C LYS A 165 4.24 -29.94 7.60
N TRP A 166 3.09 -30.14 6.95
CA TRP A 166 2.13 -31.17 7.32
C TRP A 166 2.68 -32.58 7.21
N GLN A 167 3.67 -32.81 6.34
CA GLN A 167 4.35 -34.10 6.24
C GLN A 167 5.41 -34.29 7.32
N ALA A 168 6.16 -33.24 7.66
CA ALA A 168 7.28 -33.30 8.58
C ALA A 168 6.90 -33.09 10.05
N MET A 169 5.87 -32.25 10.30
CA MET A 169 5.46 -31.82 11.65
C MET A 169 3.94 -31.74 11.76
N PRO A 170 3.20 -32.84 11.52
CA PRO A 170 1.73 -32.80 11.48
C PRO A 170 1.10 -32.29 12.80
N ASP A 171 1.57 -32.74 13.95
CA ASP A 171 1.07 -32.34 15.25
C ASP A 171 1.18 -30.82 15.48
N GLN A 172 2.26 -30.19 14.99
CA GLN A 172 2.44 -28.75 15.13
C GLN A 172 1.49 -27.99 14.19
N MET A 173 1.35 -28.47 12.96
CA MET A 173 0.46 -27.85 11.97
C MET A 173 -1.01 -27.96 12.37
N LEU A 174 -1.42 -29.11 12.96
CA LEU A 174 -2.75 -29.30 13.52
C LEU A 174 -3.04 -28.27 14.61
N ARG A 175 -2.10 -28.05 15.55
CA ARG A 175 -2.27 -27.03 16.61
C ARG A 175 -2.36 -25.61 16.04
N TYR A 176 -1.52 -25.27 15.09
CA TYR A 176 -1.52 -23.94 14.47
C TYR A 176 -2.83 -23.67 13.75
N ARG A 177 -3.33 -24.64 12.99
CA ARG A 177 -4.59 -24.50 12.26
C ARG A 177 -5.80 -24.44 13.22
N ALA A 178 -5.82 -25.28 14.26
CA ALA A 178 -6.87 -25.25 15.26
C ALA A 178 -6.89 -23.92 16.03
N ALA A 179 -5.72 -23.37 16.37
CA ALA A 179 -5.62 -22.05 17.01
C ALA A 179 -6.12 -20.91 16.12
N ALA A 180 -5.78 -20.93 14.81
CA ALA A 180 -6.28 -19.96 13.87
C ALA A 180 -7.80 -20.00 13.73
N PHE A 181 -8.38 -21.19 13.68
CA PHE A 181 -9.84 -21.38 13.61
C PHE A 181 -10.53 -20.94 14.90
N PHE A 182 -9.94 -21.24 16.07
CA PHE A 182 -10.42 -20.73 17.35
C PHE A 182 -10.43 -19.20 17.36
N GLY A 183 -9.31 -18.58 17.01
CA GLY A 183 -9.16 -17.14 17.07
C GLY A 183 -10.11 -16.38 16.13
N ARG A 184 -10.38 -16.93 14.94
CA ARG A 184 -11.32 -16.30 13.99
C ARG A 184 -12.76 -16.27 14.48
N ILE A 185 -13.18 -17.28 15.25
CA ILE A 185 -14.56 -17.38 15.73
C ILE A 185 -14.74 -16.63 17.05
N TYR A 186 -13.82 -16.84 17.99
CA TYR A 186 -13.99 -16.36 19.37
C TYR A 186 -13.20 -15.10 19.72
N ALA A 187 -12.24 -14.72 18.88
CA ALA A 187 -11.38 -13.55 19.08
C ALA A 187 -11.11 -12.78 17.78
N PRO A 188 -12.10 -12.52 16.89
CA PRO A 188 -11.89 -11.90 15.61
C PRO A 188 -11.35 -10.47 15.74
N GLU A 189 -11.70 -9.74 16.79
CA GLU A 189 -11.22 -8.40 17.09
C GLU A 189 -9.72 -8.36 17.39
N ILE A 190 -9.17 -9.44 17.95
CA ILE A 190 -7.73 -9.56 18.24
C ILE A 190 -6.95 -9.80 16.96
N LEU A 191 -7.47 -10.66 16.09
CA LEU A 191 -6.84 -11.00 14.83
C LEU A 191 -7.09 -9.95 13.74
N MET A 192 -8.02 -9.00 13.96
CA MET A 192 -8.39 -7.92 13.04
C MET A 192 -8.77 -8.41 11.63
N GLY A 193 -9.34 -9.60 11.53
CA GLY A 193 -9.72 -10.24 10.26
C GLY A 193 -8.53 -10.73 9.42
N ILE A 194 -7.32 -10.73 9.97
CA ILE A 194 -6.12 -11.17 9.28
C ILE A 194 -5.93 -12.68 9.47
N TYR A 195 -5.62 -13.38 8.38
CA TYR A 195 -5.38 -14.82 8.35
C TYR A 195 -4.01 -15.19 8.90
N ALA A 196 -3.83 -16.48 9.21
CA ALA A 196 -2.52 -17.02 9.49
C ALA A 196 -1.68 -17.12 8.21
N ALA A 197 -0.35 -16.98 8.33
CA ALA A 197 0.55 -17.00 7.17
C ALA A 197 0.54 -18.36 6.45
N ASP A 198 0.35 -19.44 7.17
CA ASP A 198 0.21 -20.79 6.60
C ASP A 198 -1.12 -20.97 5.86
N GLU A 199 -2.18 -20.24 6.25
CA GLU A 199 -3.46 -20.26 5.55
C GLU A 199 -3.39 -19.51 4.22
N ILE A 200 -2.80 -18.30 4.19
CA ILE A 200 -2.69 -17.53 2.94
C ILE A 200 -1.88 -18.31 1.90
N ARG A 201 -0.83 -18.99 2.33
CA ARG A 201 -0.04 -19.85 1.42
C ARG A 201 -0.85 -21.05 0.90
N ASP A 202 -1.95 -21.39 1.54
CA ASP A 202 -2.82 -22.50 1.13
C ASP A 202 -3.92 -22.07 0.15
N PHE A 203 -4.26 -20.78 0.09
CA PHE A 203 -5.16 -20.27 -0.96
C PHE A 203 -4.48 -20.41 -2.32
N VAL A 204 -5.01 -21.27 -3.16
CA VAL A 204 -4.81 -21.10 -4.60
C VAL A 204 -5.65 -19.89 -4.97
N ASP A 205 -5.01 -18.81 -5.40
CA ASP A 205 -5.73 -17.62 -5.83
C ASP A 205 -6.51 -17.96 -7.11
N VAL A 206 -7.76 -18.39 -6.94
CA VAL A 206 -8.72 -18.58 -8.03
C VAL A 206 -9.38 -17.26 -8.41
N THR A 207 -9.02 -16.17 -7.75
CA THR A 207 -9.40 -14.84 -8.20
C THR A 207 -8.81 -14.66 -9.59
N PRO A 208 -9.60 -14.41 -10.66
CA PRO A 208 -9.03 -13.99 -11.92
C PRO A 208 -8.06 -12.86 -11.59
N GLU A 209 -6.83 -12.95 -12.12
CA GLU A 209 -5.89 -11.82 -11.97
C GLU A 209 -6.72 -10.57 -12.20
N PRO A 210 -6.78 -9.63 -11.26
CA PRO A 210 -7.42 -8.38 -11.55
C PRO A 210 -6.73 -7.94 -12.81
N VAL A 211 -7.49 -7.88 -13.92
CA VAL A 211 -7.07 -7.13 -15.10
C VAL A 211 -6.42 -5.93 -14.49
N GLN A 212 -5.12 -5.75 -14.70
CA GLN A 212 -4.38 -4.61 -14.22
C GLN A 212 -5.09 -3.39 -14.83
N GLN A 213 -6.20 -3.02 -14.23
CA GLN A 213 -6.56 -1.63 -14.21
C GLN A 213 -5.33 -1.00 -13.59
N PRO A 214 -4.65 -0.12 -14.33
CA PRO A 214 -3.50 0.56 -13.76
C PRO A 214 -3.99 0.97 -12.38
N VAL A 215 -3.29 0.49 -11.36
CA VAL A 215 -3.56 0.91 -9.99
C VAL A 215 -3.54 2.40 -10.14
N ALA A 216 -4.72 3.02 -10.10
CA ALA A 216 -4.78 4.44 -9.97
C ALA A 216 -3.95 4.65 -8.73
N GLN A 217 -2.70 5.03 -8.96
CA GLN A 217 -1.84 5.51 -7.90
C GLN A 217 -2.81 6.37 -7.11
N MET A 218 -3.03 6.06 -5.84
CA MET A 218 -3.59 7.06 -4.94
C MET A 218 -2.60 8.21 -5.08
N GLN A 219 -2.82 8.99 -6.13
CA GLN A 219 -2.24 10.30 -6.25
C GLN A 219 -2.68 10.92 -4.94
N GLN A 220 -1.72 11.14 -4.07
CA GLN A 220 -1.90 12.12 -3.03
C GLN A 220 -2.57 13.26 -3.77
N GLN A 221 -3.84 13.49 -3.49
CA GLN A 221 -4.56 14.60 -4.09
C GLN A 221 -3.79 15.83 -3.61
N ILE A 222 -2.87 16.30 -4.46
CA ILE A 222 -2.20 17.57 -4.24
C ILE A 222 -3.35 18.55 -4.15
N PRO A 223 -3.57 19.22 -3.01
CA PRO A 223 -4.68 20.15 -2.87
C PRO A 223 -4.62 21.16 -4.02
N CYS A 224 -5.80 21.58 -4.48
CA CYS A 224 -5.86 22.60 -5.54
C CYS A 224 -5.05 23.81 -5.15
N TYR A 225 -4.24 24.30 -6.08
CA TYR A 225 -3.46 25.51 -5.88
C TYR A 225 -4.39 26.72 -5.73
N ASP A 226 -4.20 27.53 -4.69
CA ASP A 226 -5.00 28.75 -4.50
C ASP A 226 -4.52 29.82 -5.50
N ILE A 227 -5.35 30.09 -6.53
CA ILE A 227 -5.03 31.08 -7.58
C ILE A 227 -5.35 32.52 -7.17
N LYS A 228 -6.00 32.78 -6.02
CA LYS A 228 -6.37 34.13 -5.58
C LYS A 228 -5.18 35.09 -5.47
N PRO A 229 -4.02 34.68 -4.91
CA PRO A 229 -2.85 35.56 -4.89
C PRO A 229 -2.36 35.98 -6.27
N LEU A 230 -2.42 35.07 -7.25
CA LEU A 230 -2.03 35.37 -8.63
C LEU A 230 -3.03 36.29 -9.32
N LEU A 231 -4.32 36.14 -9.09
CA LEU A 231 -5.36 37.06 -9.59
C LEU A 231 -5.13 38.49 -9.04
N SER A 232 -4.84 38.60 -7.74
CA SER A 232 -4.51 39.90 -7.13
C SER A 232 -3.24 40.52 -7.73
N GLN A 233 -2.22 39.76 -8.08
CA GLN A 233 -1.03 40.22 -8.78
C GLN A 233 -1.34 40.67 -10.20
N ILE A 234 -2.22 39.96 -10.92
CA ILE A 234 -2.67 40.37 -12.26
C ILE A 234 -3.41 41.73 -12.21
N GLU A 235 -4.26 41.92 -11.22
CA GLU A 235 -4.98 43.18 -11.01
C GLU A 235 -4.03 44.34 -10.70
N ALA A 236 -2.96 44.10 -10.00
CA ALA A 236 -1.97 45.11 -9.60
C ALA A 236 -1.01 45.55 -10.76
N ILE A 237 -1.03 44.88 -11.89
CA ILE A 237 -0.19 45.25 -13.06
C ILE A 237 -0.58 46.60 -13.60
N THR A 238 0.41 47.48 -13.78
CA THR A 238 0.21 48.82 -14.34
C THR A 238 0.98 49.05 -15.65
N THR A 239 1.95 48.19 -15.99
CA THR A 239 2.80 48.37 -17.19
C THR A 239 2.84 47.07 -18.03
N LEU A 240 3.06 47.20 -19.36
CA LEU A 240 3.18 46.04 -20.26
C LEU A 240 4.40 45.18 -19.94
N GLU A 241 5.45 45.73 -19.36
CA GLU A 241 6.67 45.02 -18.99
C GLU A 241 6.41 43.98 -17.88
N GLN A 242 5.43 44.25 -17.00
CA GLN A 242 5.06 43.34 -15.90
C GLN A 242 4.20 42.15 -16.36
N VAL A 243 3.58 42.22 -17.53
CA VAL A 243 2.69 41.16 -18.06
C VAL A 243 3.48 39.93 -18.44
N ARG A 244 4.66 40.09 -19.07
CA ARG A 244 5.45 38.97 -19.58
C ARG A 244 5.99 38.06 -18.48
N PRO A 245 6.65 38.53 -17.41
CA PRO A 245 7.15 37.68 -16.32
C PRO A 245 6.05 36.90 -15.63
N LEU A 246 4.87 37.52 -15.43
CA LEU A 246 3.76 36.86 -14.79
C LEU A 246 3.13 35.77 -15.69
N GLY A 247 3.12 35.97 -17.00
CA GLY A 247 2.72 34.97 -17.98
C GLY A 247 3.66 33.76 -18.01
N GLU A 248 4.97 33.99 -17.92
CA GLU A 248 5.98 32.92 -17.80
C GLU A 248 5.81 32.14 -16.49
N HIS A 249 5.58 32.82 -15.38
CA HIS A 249 5.31 32.18 -14.09
C HIS A 249 4.03 31.30 -14.09
N ILE A 250 2.94 31.77 -14.69
CA ILE A 250 1.70 30.98 -14.85
C ILE A 250 1.97 29.74 -15.71
N LYS A 251 2.81 29.84 -16.72
CA LYS A 251 3.20 28.72 -17.56
C LYS A 251 4.03 27.70 -16.76
N GLU A 252 5.03 28.13 -16.00
CA GLU A 252 5.85 27.29 -15.15
C GLU A 252 5.00 26.52 -14.12
N LEU A 253 4.02 27.19 -13.49
CA LEU A 253 3.09 26.55 -12.58
C LEU A 253 2.24 25.48 -13.28
N SER A 254 1.83 25.70 -14.53
CA SER A 254 1.05 24.72 -15.29
C SER A 254 1.87 23.49 -15.74
N GLU A 255 3.18 23.62 -15.83
CA GLU A 255 4.11 22.56 -16.22
C GLU A 255 4.71 21.83 -14.99
N ASN A 256 4.51 22.34 -13.77
CA ASN A 256 5.06 21.77 -12.55
C ASN A 256 4.21 20.58 -12.06
N PRO A 257 4.75 19.34 -12.01
CA PRO A 257 4.00 18.15 -11.59
C PRO A 257 3.57 18.15 -10.11
N ASN A 258 4.13 19.06 -9.29
CA ASN A 258 3.79 19.21 -7.88
C ASN A 258 2.71 20.28 -7.61
N VAL A 259 2.19 20.93 -8.65
CA VAL A 259 1.13 21.95 -8.56
C VAL A 259 -0.11 21.42 -9.26
N ASN A 260 -1.23 21.41 -8.56
CA ASN A 260 -2.51 21.00 -9.11
C ASN A 260 -3.40 22.24 -9.35
N LEU A 261 -3.48 22.70 -10.60
CA LEU A 261 -4.43 23.70 -11.04
C LEU A 261 -5.75 23.00 -11.38
N CYS A 262 -6.79 23.25 -10.60
CA CYS A 262 -8.05 22.52 -10.69
C CYS A 262 -9.04 23.16 -11.67
N GLY A 263 -9.72 22.32 -12.46
CA GLY A 263 -10.82 22.77 -13.33
C GLY A 263 -10.44 23.89 -14.28
N ASP A 264 -11.08 25.07 -14.13
CA ASP A 264 -10.90 26.23 -14.98
C ASP A 264 -9.85 27.24 -14.47
N ASP A 265 -8.99 26.86 -13.50
CA ASP A 265 -8.01 27.78 -12.91
C ASP A 265 -7.03 28.34 -13.93
N LEU A 266 -6.47 27.50 -14.79
CA LEU A 266 -5.51 27.93 -15.82
C LEU A 266 -6.15 28.80 -16.90
N PRO A 267 -7.33 28.48 -17.48
CA PRO A 267 -8.08 29.38 -18.33
C PRO A 267 -8.41 30.70 -17.66
N THR A 268 -8.82 30.70 -16.40
CA THR A 268 -9.16 31.91 -15.63
C THR A 268 -7.97 32.84 -15.49
N LEU A 269 -6.81 32.33 -15.11
CA LEU A 269 -5.57 33.12 -14.99
C LEU A 269 -5.13 33.72 -16.35
N ARG A 270 -5.19 32.92 -17.41
CA ARG A 270 -4.83 33.36 -18.77
C ARG A 270 -5.77 34.45 -19.29
N ASN A 271 -7.06 34.29 -19.09
CA ASN A 271 -8.08 35.25 -19.48
C ASN A 271 -7.92 36.58 -18.70
N ALA A 272 -7.72 36.51 -17.38
CA ALA A 272 -7.48 37.68 -16.55
C ALA A 272 -6.23 38.44 -16.99
N LEU A 273 -5.12 37.75 -17.24
CA LEU A 273 -3.87 38.37 -17.70
C LEU A 273 -4.04 39.02 -19.09
N THR A 274 -4.76 38.36 -20.00
CA THR A 274 -5.02 38.91 -21.35
C THR A 274 -5.90 40.15 -21.29
N ALA A 275 -6.98 40.11 -20.51
CA ALA A 275 -7.87 41.26 -20.33
C ALA A 275 -7.12 42.45 -19.74
N LYS A 276 -6.26 42.23 -18.72
CA LYS A 276 -5.46 43.29 -18.11
C LYS A 276 -4.45 43.90 -19.09
N ARG A 277 -3.78 43.07 -19.90
CA ARG A 277 -2.88 43.51 -20.96
C ARG A 277 -3.58 44.44 -21.95
N ASP A 278 -4.80 44.06 -22.37
CA ASP A 278 -5.56 44.79 -23.38
C ASP A 278 -6.06 46.14 -22.83
N VAL A 279 -6.43 46.20 -21.54
CA VAL A 279 -6.73 47.47 -20.85
C VAL A 279 -5.53 48.40 -20.81
N ILE A 280 -4.34 47.90 -20.45
CA ILE A 280 -3.11 48.70 -20.41
C ILE A 280 -2.73 49.22 -21.82
N LYS A 281 -2.89 48.39 -22.87
CA LYS A 281 -2.66 48.83 -24.26
C LYS A 281 -3.61 49.95 -24.67
N ALA A 282 -4.91 49.81 -24.37
CA ALA A 282 -5.88 50.86 -24.68
C ALA A 282 -5.58 52.19 -23.97
N GLN A 283 -5.13 52.13 -22.71
CA GLN A 283 -4.68 53.32 -21.97
C GLN A 283 -3.45 53.99 -22.57
N LEU A 284 -2.47 53.19 -23.04
CA LEU A 284 -1.27 53.72 -23.71
C LEU A 284 -1.59 54.33 -25.07
N GLU A 285 -2.57 53.82 -25.80
CA GLU A 285 -3.03 54.38 -27.08
C GLU A 285 -3.80 55.68 -26.89
N SER A 286 -4.65 55.76 -25.83
CA SER A 286 -5.36 57.01 -25.51
C SER A 286 -4.40 58.15 -25.12
N VAL A 287 -3.38 57.85 -24.29
CA VAL A 287 -2.36 58.81 -23.89
C VAL A 287 -1.53 59.30 -25.10
N LYS A 288 -1.26 58.42 -26.08
CA LYS A 288 -0.58 58.80 -27.31
C LYS A 288 -1.46 59.66 -28.23
N ALA A 289 -2.77 59.41 -28.25
CA ALA A 289 -3.71 60.22 -29.02
C ALA A 289 -3.84 61.64 -28.46
N ASP A 290 -3.90 61.81 -27.12
CA ASP A 290 -3.95 63.11 -26.46
C ASP A 290 -2.66 63.89 -26.59
N SER A 291 -1.50 63.25 -26.71
CA SER A 291 -0.20 63.93 -26.89
C SER A 291 0.06 64.44 -28.34
N VAL A 292 -0.75 64.08 -29.32
CA VAL A 292 -0.66 64.50 -30.70
C VAL A 292 -1.49 65.77 -30.99
N VAL A 293 -2.39 66.17 -30.08
CA VAL A 293 -3.27 67.35 -30.29
C VAL A 293 -2.67 68.66 -29.80
N GLU A 294 -1.52 68.69 -29.12
CA GLU A 294 -0.85 69.92 -28.59
C GLU A 294 0.29 70.42 -29.39
N ALA A 295 0.39 70.13 -30.67
CA ALA A 295 1.40 70.77 -31.58
C ALA A 295 0.72 71.65 -32.63
N GLU A 296 0.23 72.82 -32.21
CA GLU A 296 -0.05 73.90 -33.18
C GLU A 296 1.25 74.48 -33.76
N PRO A 297 1.29 74.81 -35.06
CA PRO A 297 2.48 75.39 -35.71
C PRO A 297 2.67 76.87 -35.37
N VAL A 298 3.79 77.21 -34.82
CA VAL A 298 4.24 78.63 -34.64
C VAL A 298 4.54 79.19 -36.03
N ALA A 299 3.85 80.26 -36.41
CA ALA A 299 4.04 81.00 -37.61
C ALA A 299 5.42 81.68 -37.60
N ASN A 300 6.17 81.48 -38.66
CA ASN A 300 7.41 82.26 -38.95
C ASN A 300 7.04 83.64 -39.49
N ASP A 301 7.28 84.66 -38.71
CA ASP A 301 7.44 86.08 -39.22
C ASP A 301 8.90 86.26 -39.57
N GLU A 302 9.13 86.44 -40.88
CA GLU A 302 10.39 87.00 -41.38
C GLU A 302 10.37 88.55 -41.31
N PRO A 303 11.38 89.23 -40.81
CA PRO A 303 11.51 90.63 -40.98
C PRO A 303 12.25 90.91 -42.28
N ASN A 304 11.58 91.67 -43.13
CA ASN A 304 12.10 92.36 -44.32
C ASN A 304 13.04 93.49 -43.89
N ILE A 305 14.29 93.50 -44.40
CA ILE A 305 15.19 94.63 -44.26
C ILE A 305 15.75 94.93 -45.65
N GLU A 306 15.62 96.17 -46.01
CA GLU A 306 16.26 96.83 -47.14
C GLU A 306 17.77 96.63 -47.18
#